data_eb4a12193e6b9abfa65e03f2b960815c
#
_entry.id   eb4a12193e6b9abfa65e03f2b960815c
#
_cell.length_a   1.000
_cell.length_b   1.000
_cell.length_c   1.000
_cell.angle_alpha   90.00
_cell.angle_beta   90.00
_cell.angle_gamma   90.00
#
_symmetry.space_group_name_H-M   'P 1'
#
loop_
_entity.id
_entity.type
_entity.pdbx_description
1 polymer ?
#
loop_
_entity_poly.entity_id
_entity_poly.type
_entity_poly.pdbx_seq_one_letter_code
_entity_poly.pdbx_strand_id
1 'polypeptide(L)'
;DSRNCAYKEAQTIFDLGEKNMGITPERGYLNYKDNPELIKNQMERYSMVGYPKDNGLITGMVILRRHNEKDCIDVMEDWWTEIKYNSKRDQLSFNYVAWKNDLKFNYIDGDSRDNEYFIRDTKPHKGKK
;
A
#
# COMPACT_ATOMS: atom_id res chain seq x y z
N ASP A 1 11.24 -4.39 -7.99
CA ASP A 1 11.27 -3.57 -9.20
C ASP A 1 11.39 -2.10 -8.79
N SER A 2 12.43 -1.43 -9.23
CA SER A 2 12.69 -0.02 -8.92
C SER A 2 11.57 0.94 -9.39
N ARG A 3 10.72 0.48 -10.29
CA ARG A 3 9.54 1.21 -10.74
C ARG A 3 8.42 1.22 -9.69
N ASN A 4 8.47 0.27 -8.78
CA ASN A 4 7.44 0.10 -7.76
C ASN A 4 7.92 0.69 -6.45
N CYS A 5 7.42 1.86 -6.10
CA CYS A 5 7.69 2.50 -4.82
C CYS A 5 6.47 3.32 -4.39
N ALA A 6 6.42 3.65 -3.11
CA ALA A 6 5.27 4.37 -2.54
C ALA A 6 5.00 5.70 -3.24
N TYR A 7 6.02 6.48 -3.56
CA TYR A 7 5.85 7.77 -4.23
C TYR A 7 5.23 7.63 -5.62
N LYS A 8 5.66 6.62 -6.39
CA LYS A 8 5.10 6.36 -7.73
C LYS A 8 3.68 5.83 -7.65
N GLU A 9 3.40 4.96 -6.69
CA GLU A 9 2.03 4.48 -6.47
C GLU A 9 1.10 5.63 -6.08
N ALA A 10 1.53 6.53 -5.21
CA ALA A 10 0.77 7.73 -4.86
C ALA A 10 0.51 8.61 -6.10
N GLN A 11 1.53 8.82 -6.94
CA GLN A 11 1.36 9.58 -8.17
C GLN A 11 0.38 8.90 -9.12
N THR A 12 0.44 7.59 -9.23
CA THR A 12 -0.51 6.81 -10.04
C THR A 12 -1.95 7.01 -9.54
N ILE A 13 -2.15 7.02 -8.23
CA ILE A 13 -3.47 7.27 -7.63
C ILE A 13 -3.96 8.66 -8.01
N PHE A 14 -3.11 9.67 -7.95
CA PHE A 14 -3.46 11.04 -8.34
C PHE A 14 -3.82 11.13 -9.83
N ASP A 15 -2.99 10.56 -10.70
CA ASP A 15 -3.22 10.59 -12.15
C ASP A 15 -4.53 9.91 -12.55
N LEU A 16 -4.84 8.76 -11.96
CA LEU A 16 -6.09 8.05 -12.21
C LEU A 16 -7.30 8.81 -11.66
N GLY A 17 -7.15 9.45 -10.51
CA GLY A 17 -8.19 10.26 -9.92
C GLY A 17 -8.52 11.47 -10.80
N GLU A 18 -7.50 12.16 -11.29
CA GLU A 18 -7.66 13.32 -12.17
C GLU A 18 -8.34 12.93 -13.49
N LYS A 19 -7.97 11.82 -14.10
CA LYS A 19 -8.61 11.33 -15.33
C LYS A 19 -10.10 11.05 -15.17
N ASN A 20 -10.53 10.69 -13.99
CA ASN A 20 -11.90 10.29 -13.71
C ASN A 20 -12.72 11.41 -13.03
N MET A 21 -12.17 12.61 -12.92
CA MET A 21 -12.87 13.74 -12.31
C MET A 21 -14.20 14.02 -13.02
N GLY A 22 -15.23 14.22 -12.24
CA GLY A 22 -16.55 14.56 -12.73
C GLY A 22 -17.51 13.38 -12.94
N ILE A 23 -17.07 12.16 -12.68
CA ILE A 23 -17.90 10.99 -12.96
C ILE A 23 -18.95 10.73 -11.87
N THR A 24 -18.66 11.02 -10.63
CA THR A 24 -19.66 10.90 -9.56
C THR A 24 -19.37 11.80 -8.38
N PRO A 25 -20.31 12.62 -7.97
CA PRO A 25 -20.10 13.62 -6.92
C PRO A 25 -20.40 13.17 -5.49
N GLU A 26 -20.84 11.96 -5.27
CA GLU A 26 -21.39 11.54 -3.98
C GLU A 26 -20.39 11.38 -2.85
N ARG A 27 -19.13 11.26 -3.19
CA ARG A 27 -18.00 11.27 -2.23
C ARG A 27 -16.92 12.15 -2.80
N GLY A 28 -16.45 13.14 -2.08
CA GLY A 28 -15.53 14.16 -2.58
C GLY A 28 -14.19 13.67 -3.16
N TYR A 29 -13.86 12.40 -3.04
CA TYR A 29 -12.65 11.81 -3.61
C TYR A 29 -12.90 10.43 -4.25
N LEU A 30 -14.10 10.20 -4.79
CA LEU A 30 -14.48 8.91 -5.39
C LEU A 30 -13.59 8.46 -6.53
N ASN A 31 -13.02 9.41 -7.25
CA ASN A 31 -12.16 9.11 -8.38
C ASN A 31 -10.76 8.67 -7.95
N TYR A 32 -10.44 8.77 -6.66
CA TYR A 32 -9.19 8.34 -6.07
C TYR A 32 -9.38 7.09 -5.23
N LYS A 33 -8.37 6.27 -5.13
CA LYS A 33 -8.38 5.07 -4.28
C LYS A 33 -8.49 5.39 -2.79
N ASP A 34 -8.13 6.60 -2.41
CA ASP A 34 -8.25 7.14 -1.06
C ASP A 34 -8.15 8.66 -1.13
N ASN A 35 -8.33 9.34 0.00
CA ASN A 35 -8.25 10.79 0.11
C ASN A 35 -6.87 11.30 -0.37
N PRO A 36 -6.82 12.09 -1.46
CA PRO A 36 -5.55 12.54 -2.02
C PRO A 36 -4.75 13.45 -1.08
N GLU A 37 -5.39 14.26 -0.26
CA GLU A 37 -4.70 15.12 0.71
C GLU A 37 -3.96 14.28 1.77
N LEU A 38 -4.58 13.22 2.25
CA LEU A 38 -3.98 12.29 3.21
C LEU A 38 -2.75 11.61 2.62
N ILE A 39 -2.86 11.14 1.38
CA ILE A 39 -1.76 10.49 0.65
C ILE A 39 -0.61 11.48 0.43
N LYS A 40 -0.93 12.70 -0.01
CA LYS A 40 0.07 13.73 -0.25
C LYS A 40 0.84 14.07 1.02
N ASN A 41 0.15 14.30 2.12
CA ASN A 41 0.78 14.61 3.41
C ASN A 41 1.64 13.44 3.90
N GLN A 42 1.19 12.22 3.71
CA GLN A 42 1.94 11.01 4.06
C GLN A 42 3.24 10.91 3.26
N MET A 43 3.21 11.14 1.97
CA MET A 43 4.39 11.10 1.10
C MET A 43 5.37 12.23 1.43
N GLU A 44 4.88 13.42 1.73
CA GLU A 44 5.71 14.54 2.16
C GLU A 44 6.43 14.22 3.48
N ARG A 45 5.72 13.64 4.44
CA ARG A 45 6.30 13.23 5.72
C ARG A 45 7.41 12.19 5.53
N TYR A 46 7.19 11.19 4.67
CA TYR A 46 8.20 10.18 4.37
C TYR A 46 9.45 10.82 3.72
N SER A 47 9.25 11.73 2.80
CA SER A 47 10.34 12.46 2.16
C SER A 47 11.15 13.28 3.17
N MET A 48 10.49 13.93 4.12
CA MET A 48 11.15 14.74 5.14
C MET A 48 12.03 13.94 6.08
N VAL A 49 11.68 12.68 6.36
CA VAL A 49 12.51 11.80 7.21
C VAL A 49 13.55 11.02 6.42
N GLY A 50 13.68 11.27 5.13
CA GLY A 50 14.72 10.67 4.29
C GLY A 50 14.37 9.31 3.72
N TYR A 51 13.11 8.92 3.66
CA TYR A 51 12.71 7.65 3.08
C TYR A 51 13.15 7.57 1.61
N PRO A 52 13.89 6.52 1.21
CA PRO A 52 14.40 6.40 -0.16
C PRO A 52 13.29 6.33 -1.20
N LYS A 53 13.52 6.94 -2.36
CA LYS A 53 12.53 6.95 -3.45
C LYS A 53 12.35 5.62 -4.16
N ASP A 54 13.35 4.73 -4.07
CA ASP A 54 13.38 3.47 -4.79
C ASP A 54 13.36 2.26 -3.85
N ASN A 55 12.59 2.32 -2.79
CA ASN A 55 12.60 1.28 -1.75
C ASN A 55 11.59 0.17 -1.96
N GLY A 56 11.09 0.00 -3.17
CA GLY A 56 10.18 -1.07 -3.53
C GLY A 56 8.73 -0.85 -3.10
N LEU A 57 7.89 -1.79 -3.45
CA LEU A 57 6.47 -1.78 -3.15
C LEU A 57 5.97 -3.23 -3.06
N ILE A 58 5.29 -3.57 -1.98
CA ILE A 58 4.68 -4.90 -1.86
C ILE A 58 3.30 -4.94 -2.52
N THR A 59 2.88 -6.15 -2.86
CA THR A 59 1.47 -6.48 -3.06
C THR A 59 1.04 -7.32 -1.86
N GLY A 60 0.18 -6.77 -1.02
CA GLY A 60 -0.21 -7.38 0.25
C GLY A 60 -1.27 -8.49 0.14
N MET A 61 -1.45 -9.08 -1.04
CA MET A 61 -2.46 -10.13 -1.27
C MET A 61 -2.08 -11.44 -0.57
N VAL A 62 -0.78 -11.74 -0.49
CA VAL A 62 -0.27 -12.92 0.22
C VAL A 62 0.93 -12.49 1.05
N ILE A 63 0.84 -12.70 2.37
CA ILE A 63 1.89 -12.36 3.31
C ILE A 63 2.17 -13.58 4.20
N LEU A 64 3.43 -14.00 4.23
CA LEU A 64 3.91 -15.02 5.16
C LEU A 64 4.82 -14.33 6.18
N ARG A 65 4.55 -14.54 7.47
CA ARG A 65 5.29 -13.88 8.54
C ARG A 65 5.41 -14.74 9.79
N ARG A 66 6.52 -14.58 10.48
CA ARG A 66 6.71 -15.15 11.82
C ARG A 66 6.10 -14.18 12.84
N HIS A 67 4.80 -14.25 13.01
CA HIS A 67 3.99 -13.25 13.71
C HIS A 67 4.28 -13.10 15.21
N ASN A 68 4.96 -14.07 15.83
CA ASN A 68 5.33 -14.01 17.23
C ASN A 68 6.76 -13.47 17.46
N GLU A 69 7.53 -13.22 16.41
CA GLU A 69 8.85 -12.64 16.54
C GLU A 69 8.75 -11.13 16.76
N LYS A 70 9.60 -10.60 17.64
CA LYS A 70 9.54 -9.20 18.06
C LYS A 70 9.68 -8.22 16.89
N ASP A 71 10.59 -8.48 15.97
CA ASP A 71 10.80 -7.64 14.79
C ASP A 71 9.53 -7.54 13.94
N CYS A 72 8.85 -8.65 13.75
CA CYS A 72 7.60 -8.68 13.02
C CYS A 72 6.48 -7.96 13.77
N ILE A 73 6.37 -8.18 15.07
CA ILE A 73 5.36 -7.51 15.92
C ILE A 73 5.53 -5.99 15.84
N ASP A 74 6.75 -5.49 16.00
CA ASP A 74 7.05 -4.05 15.98
C ASP A 74 6.67 -3.42 14.64
N VAL A 75 6.99 -4.08 13.54
CA VAL A 75 6.65 -3.59 12.20
C VAL A 75 5.14 -3.64 11.96
N MET A 76 4.47 -4.69 12.40
CA MET A 76 3.02 -4.82 12.22
C MET A 76 2.26 -3.76 13.02
N GLU A 77 2.71 -3.43 14.21
CA GLU A 77 2.11 -2.36 15.01
C GLU A 77 2.33 -0.99 14.39
N ASP A 78 3.53 -0.70 13.90
CA ASP A 78 3.82 0.53 13.18
C ASP A 78 3.00 0.63 11.90
N TRP A 79 2.87 -0.47 11.17
CA TRP A 79 2.09 -0.52 9.95
C TRP A 79 0.60 -0.24 10.22
N TRP A 80 0.07 -0.84 11.27
CA TRP A 80 -1.31 -0.57 11.69
C TRP A 80 -1.52 0.91 12.04
N THR A 81 -0.57 1.52 12.73
CA THR A 81 -0.61 2.94 13.06
C THR A 81 -0.63 3.80 11.80
N GLU A 82 0.19 3.47 10.80
CA GLU A 82 0.19 4.18 9.52
C GLU A 82 -1.15 4.05 8.80
N ILE A 83 -1.72 2.87 8.73
CA ILE A 83 -3.02 2.63 8.10
C ILE A 83 -4.14 3.38 8.83
N LYS A 84 -4.09 3.39 10.16
CA LYS A 84 -5.12 4.01 11.00
C LYS A 84 -5.15 5.53 10.88
N TYR A 85 -3.98 6.17 10.82
CA TYR A 85 -3.86 7.62 10.85
C TYR A 85 -3.54 8.27 9.51
N ASN A 86 -3.24 7.49 8.50
CA ASN A 86 -2.91 7.95 7.16
C ASN A 86 -3.77 7.22 6.12
N SER A 87 -3.24 7.04 4.91
CA SER A 87 -3.97 6.33 3.88
C SER A 87 -4.21 4.86 4.27
N LYS A 88 -5.42 4.38 4.04
CA LYS A 88 -5.77 2.96 4.16
C LYS A 88 -5.13 2.09 3.08
N ARG A 89 -4.48 2.69 2.09
CA ARG A 89 -3.72 1.98 1.06
C ARG A 89 -2.45 1.42 1.69
N ASP A 90 -2.49 0.15 2.03
CA ASP A 90 -1.44 -0.57 2.75
C ASP A 90 -0.10 -0.59 2.01
N GLN A 91 -0.14 -0.59 0.68
CA GLN A 91 1.06 -0.53 -0.15
C GLN A 91 1.88 0.73 0.07
N LEU A 92 1.24 1.85 0.44
CA LEU A 92 1.95 3.11 0.61
C LEU A 92 2.82 3.13 1.86
N SER A 93 2.51 2.32 2.86
CA SER A 93 3.16 2.39 4.16
C SER A 93 4.03 1.19 4.53
N PHE A 94 3.79 0.00 3.97
CA PHE A 94 4.51 -1.20 4.42
C PHE A 94 6.03 -1.08 4.24
N ASN A 95 6.48 -0.75 3.04
CA ASN A 95 7.92 -0.66 2.76
C ASN A 95 8.58 0.45 3.60
N TYR A 96 7.84 1.51 3.91
CA TYR A 96 8.29 2.56 4.81
C TYR A 96 8.51 2.04 6.24
N VAL A 97 7.54 1.35 6.84
CA VAL A 97 7.69 0.85 8.22
C VAL A 97 8.75 -0.25 8.31
N ALA A 98 8.88 -1.07 7.27
CA ALA A 98 9.95 -2.05 7.18
C ALA A 98 11.33 -1.37 7.15
N TRP A 99 11.48 -0.33 6.34
CA TRP A 99 12.70 0.47 6.28
C TRP A 99 13.02 1.16 7.60
N LYS A 100 12.03 1.78 8.21
CA LYS A 100 12.17 2.49 9.49
C LYS A 100 12.63 1.56 10.61
N ASN A 101 12.16 0.33 10.62
CA ASN A 101 12.49 -0.68 11.63
C ASN A 101 13.62 -1.62 11.20
N ASP A 102 14.22 -1.38 10.05
CA ASP A 102 15.27 -2.24 9.46
C ASP A 102 14.85 -3.71 9.37
N LEU A 103 13.60 -3.96 9.03
CA LEU A 103 13.09 -5.30 8.82
C LEU A 103 13.53 -5.82 7.46
N LYS A 104 14.18 -6.99 7.46
CA LYS A 104 14.52 -7.71 6.24
C LYS A 104 13.36 -8.61 5.84
N PHE A 105 12.96 -8.54 4.59
CA PHE A 105 11.92 -9.39 4.02
C PHE A 105 12.21 -9.71 2.58
N ASN A 106 11.60 -10.77 2.06
CA ASN A 106 11.75 -11.20 0.68
C ASN A 106 10.40 -11.18 -0.02
N TYR A 107 10.45 -11.00 -1.34
CA TYR A 107 9.26 -11.15 -2.17
C TYR A 107 9.08 -12.63 -2.54
N ILE A 108 7.83 -13.08 -2.53
CA ILE A 108 7.48 -14.40 -3.03
C ILE A 108 7.51 -14.33 -4.56
N ASP A 109 8.18 -15.30 -5.19
CA ASP A 109 8.27 -15.38 -6.64
C ASP A 109 6.91 -15.61 -7.28
N GLY A 110 6.69 -15.01 -8.43
CA GLY A 110 5.47 -15.16 -9.20
C GLY A 110 4.43 -14.08 -8.91
N ASP A 111 3.28 -14.24 -9.53
CA ASP A 111 2.13 -13.35 -9.37
C ASP A 111 1.08 -14.06 -8.52
N SER A 112 0.63 -13.42 -7.43
CA SER A 112 -0.41 -13.99 -6.57
C SER A 112 -1.75 -14.19 -7.28
N ARG A 113 -1.93 -13.55 -8.42
CA ARG A 113 -3.14 -13.66 -9.25
C ARG A 113 -3.08 -14.84 -10.23
N ASP A 114 -1.89 -15.36 -10.50
CA ASP A 114 -1.67 -16.45 -11.45
C ASP A 114 -0.43 -17.24 -11.06
N ASN A 115 -0.60 -18.28 -10.21
CA ASN A 115 0.49 -19.13 -9.76
C ASN A 115 -0.06 -20.53 -9.40
N GLU A 116 0.85 -21.46 -9.11
CA GLU A 116 0.49 -22.85 -8.84
C GLU A 116 -0.25 -23.08 -7.52
N TYR A 117 -0.19 -22.13 -6.57
CA TYR A 117 -0.78 -22.29 -5.24
C TYR A 117 -2.09 -21.53 -5.06
N PHE A 118 -2.34 -20.49 -5.85
CA PHE A 118 -3.48 -19.58 -5.67
C PHE A 118 -4.20 -19.34 -6.99
N ILE A 119 -5.51 -19.35 -6.92
CA ILE A 119 -6.38 -18.98 -8.05
C ILE A 119 -7.14 -17.72 -7.64
N ARG A 120 -7.03 -16.68 -8.47
CA ARG A 120 -7.81 -15.46 -8.27
C ARG A 120 -9.27 -15.73 -8.59
N ASP A 121 -10.15 -15.46 -7.64
CA ASP A 121 -11.58 -15.44 -7.89
C ASP A 121 -11.94 -14.16 -8.63
N THR A 122 -12.36 -14.29 -9.88
CA THR A 122 -12.77 -13.18 -10.72
C THR A 122 -14.24 -12.85 -10.61
N LYS A 123 -15.01 -13.63 -9.84
CA LYS A 123 -16.44 -13.35 -9.63
C LYS A 123 -16.60 -12.12 -8.75
N PRO A 124 -17.58 -11.25 -9.05
CA PRO A 124 -17.88 -10.12 -8.17
C PRO A 124 -18.22 -10.63 -6.77
N HIS A 125 -17.61 -10.00 -5.76
CA HIS A 125 -17.99 -10.30 -4.38
C HIS A 125 -19.46 -9.91 -4.19
N LYS A 126 -20.26 -10.84 -3.68
CA LYS A 126 -21.58 -10.49 -3.19
C LYS A 126 -21.39 -9.48 -2.06
N GLY A 127 -22.02 -8.33 -2.18
CA GLY A 127 -21.93 -7.30 -1.15
C GLY A 127 -22.24 -7.88 0.22
N LYS A 128 -21.40 -7.55 1.19
CA LYS A 128 -21.72 -7.91 2.58
C LYS A 128 -22.97 -7.17 3.00
N LYS A 129 -23.93 -7.91 3.37
CA LYS A 129 -25.13 -7.34 3.97
C LYS A 129 -24.83 -6.90 5.41
#